data_fcdcbc0a852fd857e8f5589acae8aac2
#
_entry.id   fcdcbc0a852fd857e8f5589acae8aac2
#
_cell.length_a   1.000
_cell.length_b   1.000
_cell.length_c   1.000
_cell.angle_alpha   90.00
_cell.angle_beta   90.00
_cell.angle_gamma   90.00
#
_symmetry.space_group_name_H-M   'P 1'
#
loop_
_entity.id
_entity.type
_entity.pdbx_description
1 polymer ?
#
loop_
_entity_poly.entity_id
_entity_poly.type
_entity_poly.pdbx_seq_one_letter_code
_entity_poly.pdbx_strand_id
1 'polypeptide(L)'
;MPGASRTIVVNAPIEKVFDVITQYEKYPEFLPEVKGIRTENRKGNTVDVHYKVDVVKTISYSIHVTEERPTRMSWSYIKGEFMKDNKGSWVLEPEGEGKTKATYTVDMALGALVPKSVVSALVETSLPKMLDAFKRRFEAP
;
A
#
# COMPACT_ATOMS: atom_id res chain seq x y z
N MET A 1 7.03 16.90 4.80
CA MET A 1 6.34 15.61 4.84
C MET A 1 6.75 14.77 3.66
N PRO A 2 7.30 13.58 3.89
CA PRO A 2 7.62 12.71 2.78
C PRO A 2 6.34 12.14 2.17
N GLY A 3 5.97 12.71 1.06
CA GLY A 3 4.84 12.26 0.26
C GLY A 3 5.32 11.80 -1.10
N ALA A 4 4.62 10.85 -1.69
CA ALA A 4 4.96 10.35 -3.02
C ALA A 4 3.69 9.94 -3.75
N SER A 5 3.70 10.13 -5.05
CA SER A 5 2.62 9.70 -5.93
C SER A 5 3.23 9.06 -7.17
N ARG A 6 2.73 7.91 -7.55
CA ARG A 6 3.21 7.16 -8.72
C ARG A 6 2.02 6.59 -9.46
N THR A 7 2.10 6.65 -10.78
CA THR A 7 1.07 6.07 -11.64
C THR A 7 1.69 4.95 -12.47
N ILE A 8 1.02 3.80 -12.50
CA ILE A 8 1.43 2.69 -13.35
C ILE A 8 0.25 2.23 -14.19
N VAL A 9 0.53 1.70 -15.38
CA VAL A 9 -0.47 1.07 -16.22
C VAL A 9 -0.21 -0.42 -16.19
N VAL A 10 -1.24 -1.19 -15.86
CA VAL A 10 -1.10 -2.63 -15.70
C VAL A 10 -2.00 -3.38 -16.68
N ASN A 11 -1.53 -4.54 -17.15
CA ASN A 11 -2.27 -5.40 -18.08
C ASN A 11 -3.19 -6.35 -17.30
N ALA A 12 -4.18 -5.75 -16.64
CA ALA A 12 -5.18 -6.51 -15.89
C ALA A 12 -6.44 -5.65 -15.76
N PRO A 13 -7.63 -6.27 -15.76
CA PRO A 13 -8.88 -5.53 -15.60
C PRO A 13 -9.00 -4.95 -14.19
N ILE A 14 -9.73 -3.85 -14.09
CA ILE A 14 -9.85 -3.08 -12.85
C ILE A 14 -10.33 -3.92 -11.65
N GLU A 15 -11.25 -4.86 -11.89
CA GLU A 15 -11.75 -5.74 -10.83
C GLU A 15 -10.64 -6.61 -10.25
N LYS A 16 -9.78 -7.15 -11.12
CA LYS A 16 -8.66 -7.97 -10.68
C LYS A 16 -7.64 -7.16 -9.88
N VAL A 17 -7.35 -5.94 -10.35
CA VAL A 17 -6.43 -5.05 -9.65
C VAL A 17 -6.97 -4.73 -8.25
N PHE A 18 -8.24 -4.39 -8.18
CA PHE A 18 -8.87 -4.10 -6.88
C PHE A 18 -8.85 -5.32 -5.95
N ASP A 19 -9.14 -6.50 -6.49
CA ASP A 19 -9.09 -7.74 -5.70
C ASP A 19 -7.71 -7.94 -5.08
N VAL A 20 -6.64 -7.72 -5.84
CA VAL A 20 -5.28 -7.91 -5.33
C VAL A 20 -4.96 -6.92 -4.21
N ILE A 21 -5.28 -5.64 -4.39
CA ILE A 21 -4.94 -4.63 -3.37
C ILE A 21 -5.77 -4.77 -2.10
N THR A 22 -6.89 -5.49 -2.14
CA THR A 22 -7.73 -5.72 -0.96
C THR A 22 -7.55 -7.12 -0.36
N GLN A 23 -6.67 -7.94 -0.92
CA GLN A 23 -6.30 -9.24 -0.34
C GLN A 23 -5.11 -9.04 0.60
N TYR A 24 -5.32 -8.31 1.68
CA TYR A 24 -4.25 -7.89 2.60
C TYR A 24 -3.41 -9.04 3.12
N GLU A 25 -4.05 -10.12 3.52
CA GLU A 25 -3.39 -11.27 4.13
C GLU A 25 -2.50 -12.04 3.16
N LYS A 26 -2.61 -11.77 1.86
CA LYS A 26 -1.77 -12.37 0.82
C LYS A 26 -0.55 -11.52 0.46
N TYR A 27 -0.43 -10.31 1.01
CA TYR A 27 0.70 -9.43 0.73
C TYR A 27 2.06 -10.10 0.98
N PRO A 28 2.25 -10.90 2.04
CA PRO A 28 3.56 -11.55 2.24
C PRO A 28 3.97 -12.50 1.10
N GLU A 29 3.01 -12.94 0.27
CA GLU A 29 3.32 -13.83 -0.85
C GLU A 29 4.16 -13.14 -1.93
N PHE A 30 4.08 -11.81 -2.04
CA PHE A 30 4.81 -11.07 -3.06
C PHE A 30 5.54 -9.82 -2.53
N LEU A 31 5.36 -9.49 -1.27
CA LEU A 31 6.06 -8.37 -0.62
C LEU A 31 6.90 -8.93 0.52
N PRO A 32 8.19 -9.22 0.26
CA PRO A 32 9.04 -9.88 1.26
C PRO A 32 9.29 -9.04 2.51
N GLU A 33 9.14 -7.71 2.42
CA GLU A 33 9.27 -6.82 3.58
C GLU A 33 8.09 -6.93 4.55
N VAL A 34 6.94 -7.45 4.12
CA VAL A 34 5.77 -7.65 4.99
C VAL A 34 5.94 -8.97 5.72
N LYS A 35 6.30 -8.91 7.00
CA LYS A 35 6.55 -10.10 7.83
C LYS A 35 5.29 -10.61 8.50
N GLY A 36 4.33 -9.74 8.73
CA GLY A 36 3.04 -10.12 9.29
C GLY A 36 1.99 -9.10 8.89
N ILE A 37 0.76 -9.58 8.73
CA ILE A 37 -0.37 -8.73 8.40
C ILE A 37 -1.63 -9.42 8.87
N ARG A 38 -2.53 -8.68 9.50
CA ARG A 38 -3.84 -9.19 9.89
C ARG A 38 -4.88 -8.10 9.78
N THR A 39 -6.12 -8.51 9.61
CA THR A 39 -7.26 -7.60 9.50
C THR A 39 -8.15 -7.73 10.72
N GLU A 40 -8.84 -6.64 11.05
CA GLU A 40 -9.71 -6.57 12.22
C GLU A 40 -10.81 -5.54 11.98
N ASN A 41 -11.90 -5.64 12.72
CA ASN A 41 -12.99 -4.65 12.69
C ASN A 41 -13.59 -4.41 11.31
N ARG A 42 -13.78 -5.49 10.55
CA ARG A 42 -14.41 -5.37 9.23
C ARG A 42 -15.87 -4.92 9.40
N LYS A 43 -16.23 -3.80 8.77
CA LYS A 43 -17.60 -3.28 8.74
C LYS A 43 -17.92 -2.80 7.32
N GLY A 44 -18.60 -3.65 6.54
CA GLY A 44 -18.93 -3.31 5.16
C GLY A 44 -17.66 -3.03 4.36
N ASN A 45 -17.47 -1.78 3.94
CA ASN A 45 -16.34 -1.38 3.12
C ASN A 45 -15.14 -0.82 3.91
N THR A 46 -15.13 -0.98 5.24
CA THR A 46 -13.99 -0.54 6.05
C THR A 46 -13.38 -1.71 6.80
N VAL A 47 -12.09 -1.61 7.06
CA VAL A 47 -11.35 -2.65 7.79
C VAL A 47 -10.08 -2.03 8.38
N ASP A 48 -9.68 -2.51 9.55
CA ASP A 48 -8.40 -2.12 10.14
C ASP A 48 -7.36 -3.16 9.77
N VAL A 49 -6.20 -2.71 9.30
CA VAL A 49 -5.11 -3.59 8.87
C VAL A 49 -3.90 -3.33 9.74
N HIS A 50 -3.38 -4.40 10.32
CA HIS A 50 -2.21 -4.36 11.20
C HIS A 50 -1.03 -4.97 10.48
N TYR A 51 0.05 -4.19 10.36
CA TYR A 51 1.25 -4.56 9.64
C TYR A 51 2.44 -4.78 10.56
N LYS A 52 3.28 -5.72 10.17
CA LYS A 52 4.62 -5.87 10.71
C LYS A 52 5.55 -5.91 9.49
N VAL A 53 6.34 -4.88 9.31
CA VAL A 53 7.19 -4.75 8.12
C VAL A 53 8.66 -4.63 8.50
N ASP A 54 9.51 -5.12 7.63
CA ASP A 54 10.96 -5.12 7.79
C ASP A 54 11.54 -4.17 6.75
N VAL A 55 11.87 -2.95 7.17
CA VAL A 55 12.42 -1.93 6.27
C VAL A 55 13.91 -1.75 6.59
N VAL A 56 14.27 -0.99 7.59
CA VAL A 56 15.63 -0.90 8.13
C VAL A 56 15.66 -1.72 9.41
N LYS A 57 14.55 -1.75 10.09
CA LYS A 57 14.30 -2.56 11.28
C LYS A 57 12.84 -3.00 11.20
N THR A 58 12.46 -3.97 12.00
CA THR A 58 11.08 -4.40 12.06
C THR A 58 10.24 -3.35 12.76
N ILE A 59 9.18 -2.88 12.11
CA ILE A 59 8.24 -1.91 12.69
C ILE A 59 6.82 -2.44 12.55
N SER A 60 5.99 -2.07 13.52
CA SER A 60 4.56 -2.43 13.50
C SER A 60 3.74 -1.15 13.40
N TYR A 61 2.69 -1.20 12.59
CA TYR A 61 1.75 -0.09 12.49
C TYR A 61 0.38 -0.58 12.04
N SER A 62 -0.63 0.25 12.28
CA SER A 62 -2.01 -0.08 11.93
C SER A 62 -2.66 1.08 11.20
N ILE A 63 -3.45 0.74 10.20
CA ILE A 63 -4.17 1.72 9.39
C ILE A 63 -5.65 1.32 9.28
N HIS A 64 -6.50 2.33 9.09
CA HIS A 64 -7.92 2.15 8.83
C HIS A 64 -8.14 2.30 7.33
N VAL A 65 -8.68 1.27 6.69
CA VAL A 65 -8.85 1.23 5.24
C VAL A 65 -10.30 1.37 4.87
N THR A 66 -10.57 2.17 3.84
CA THR A 66 -11.88 2.31 3.22
C THR A 66 -11.79 1.82 1.78
N GLU A 67 -12.67 0.90 1.41
CA GLU A 67 -12.71 0.28 0.08
C GLU A 67 -13.90 0.81 -0.70
N GLU A 68 -13.64 1.44 -1.84
CA GLU A 68 -14.67 1.93 -2.75
C GLU A 68 -14.53 1.17 -4.07
N ARG A 69 -15.05 -0.05 -4.08
CA ARG A 69 -14.90 -1.00 -5.18
C ARG A 69 -15.53 -0.48 -6.47
N PRO A 70 -14.88 -0.60 -7.59
CA PRO A 70 -13.50 -1.08 -7.82
C PRO A 70 -12.50 0.05 -8.08
N THR A 71 -12.83 1.29 -7.71
CA THR A 71 -12.11 2.48 -8.17
C THR A 71 -11.12 3.05 -7.16
N ARG A 72 -11.31 2.78 -5.88
CA ARG A 72 -10.47 3.43 -4.86
C ARG A 72 -10.35 2.61 -3.60
N MET A 73 -9.15 2.61 -3.03
CA MET A 73 -8.90 2.11 -1.69
C MET A 73 -8.03 3.17 -1.00
N SER A 74 -8.46 3.65 0.16
CA SER A 74 -7.73 4.68 0.88
C SER A 74 -7.52 4.27 2.33
N TRP A 75 -6.54 4.88 2.98
CA TRP A 75 -6.25 4.55 4.38
C TRP A 75 -5.85 5.78 5.16
N SER A 76 -6.05 5.68 6.48
CA SER A 76 -5.63 6.68 7.45
C SER A 76 -4.92 5.96 8.60
N TYR A 77 -4.12 6.72 9.34
CA TYR A 77 -3.28 6.19 10.39
C TYR A 77 -4.07 5.91 11.67
N ILE A 78 -3.82 4.77 12.31
CA ILE A 78 -4.34 4.46 13.64
C ILE A 78 -3.22 4.61 14.67
N LYS A 79 -2.14 3.84 14.50
CA LYS A 79 -1.00 3.86 15.42
C LYS A 79 0.20 3.19 14.76
N GLY A 80 1.38 3.41 15.29
CA GLY A 80 2.56 2.73 14.80
C GLY A 80 3.83 3.17 15.50
N GLU A 81 4.87 2.38 15.26
CA GLU A 81 6.21 2.65 15.77
C GLU A 81 6.95 3.54 14.77
N PHE A 82 7.73 4.48 15.27
CA PHE A 82 8.60 5.33 14.44
C PHE A 82 7.86 6.18 13.40
N MET A 83 6.53 6.30 13.49
CA MET A 83 5.78 7.16 12.58
C MET A 83 4.71 7.93 13.36
N LYS A 84 4.33 9.08 12.83
CA LYS A 84 3.33 9.98 13.41
C LYS A 84 2.07 10.02 12.58
N ASP A 85 2.16 9.68 11.30
CA ASP A 85 1.02 9.67 10.39
C ASP A 85 1.34 8.78 9.19
N ASN A 86 0.29 8.21 8.60
CA ASN A 86 0.39 7.42 7.38
C ASN A 86 -0.98 7.42 6.72
N LYS A 87 -1.10 8.07 5.58
CA LYS A 87 -2.35 8.10 4.81
C LYS A 87 -2.03 8.00 3.34
N GLY A 88 -2.98 7.50 2.58
CA GLY A 88 -2.78 7.36 1.15
C GLY A 88 -3.94 6.70 0.46
N SER A 89 -3.71 6.36 -0.80
CA SER A 89 -4.75 5.74 -1.61
C SER A 89 -4.19 5.03 -2.83
N TRP A 90 -4.96 4.07 -3.30
CA TRP A 90 -4.90 3.55 -4.65
C TRP A 90 -6.13 4.09 -5.37
N VAL A 91 -5.93 4.73 -6.52
CA VAL A 91 -7.03 5.17 -7.40
C VAL A 91 -6.88 4.41 -8.71
N LEU A 92 -7.94 3.73 -9.12
CA LEU A 92 -7.93 2.84 -10.28
C LEU A 92 -8.90 3.36 -11.34
N GLU A 93 -8.43 3.41 -12.59
CA GLU A 93 -9.23 3.84 -13.72
C GLU A 93 -9.02 2.86 -14.88
N PRO A 94 -10.09 2.49 -15.62
CA PRO A 94 -9.91 1.70 -16.82
C PRO A 94 -9.02 2.44 -17.81
N GLU A 95 -8.07 1.73 -18.44
CA GLU A 95 -7.14 2.32 -19.41
C GLU A 95 -7.22 1.50 -20.69
N GLY A 96 -8.36 1.56 -21.35
CA GLY A 96 -8.61 0.70 -22.49
C GLY A 96 -9.04 -0.70 -22.06
N GLU A 97 -9.16 -1.60 -23.02
CA GLU A 97 -9.66 -2.95 -22.78
C GLU A 97 -8.61 -3.79 -22.05
N GLY A 98 -9.01 -4.36 -20.92
CA GLY A 98 -8.15 -5.27 -20.15
C GLY A 98 -6.98 -4.60 -19.45
N LYS A 99 -6.96 -3.27 -19.37
CA LYS A 99 -5.88 -2.52 -18.72
C LYS A 99 -6.42 -1.57 -17.67
N THR A 100 -5.59 -1.28 -16.67
CA THR A 100 -5.94 -0.37 -15.58
C THR A 100 -4.81 0.62 -15.35
N LYS A 101 -5.18 1.87 -15.17
CA LYS A 101 -4.27 2.92 -14.71
C LYS A 101 -4.42 3.00 -13.20
N ALA A 102 -3.35 2.72 -12.48
CA ALA A 102 -3.33 2.69 -11.04
C ALA A 102 -2.43 3.79 -10.50
N THR A 103 -2.99 4.67 -9.67
CA THR A 103 -2.24 5.75 -9.04
C THR A 103 -2.16 5.47 -7.54
N TYR A 104 -0.93 5.32 -7.06
CA TYR A 104 -0.62 5.11 -5.66
C TYR A 104 -0.10 6.43 -5.08
N THR A 105 -0.73 6.88 -4.01
CA THR A 105 -0.32 8.09 -3.30
C THR A 105 -0.12 7.74 -1.83
N VAL A 106 0.99 8.16 -1.25
CA VAL A 106 1.25 7.96 0.17
C VAL A 106 1.83 9.23 0.77
N ASP A 107 1.40 9.54 1.97
CA ASP A 107 1.90 10.66 2.76
C ASP A 107 2.17 10.14 4.17
N MET A 108 3.42 10.15 4.56
CA MET A 108 3.89 9.59 5.83
C MET A 108 4.65 10.64 6.62
N ALA A 109 4.36 10.73 7.91
CA ALA A 109 5.17 11.51 8.84
C ALA A 109 5.90 10.53 9.76
N LEU A 110 7.22 10.53 9.71
CA LEU A 110 8.05 9.67 10.53
C LEU A 110 8.51 10.42 11.78
N GLY A 111 8.86 9.66 12.83
CA GLY A 111 9.34 10.25 14.07
C GLY A 111 10.65 11.01 13.88
N ALA A 112 10.90 11.99 14.76
CA ALA A 112 12.10 12.84 14.70
C ALA A 112 13.42 12.05 14.80
N LEU A 113 13.37 10.84 15.37
CA LEU A 113 14.55 10.00 15.52
C LEU A 113 14.88 9.17 14.27
N VAL A 114 14.02 9.23 13.25
CA VAL A 114 14.26 8.49 12.00
C VAL A 114 15.20 9.33 11.11
N PRO A 115 16.37 8.80 10.73
CA PRO A 115 17.29 9.56 9.88
C PRO A 115 16.70 9.88 8.51
N LYS A 116 17.09 11.02 7.94
CA LYS A 116 16.64 11.43 6.61
C LYS A 116 17.05 10.43 5.53
N SER A 117 18.17 9.74 5.70
CA SER A 117 18.62 8.72 4.77
C SER A 117 17.65 7.54 4.70
N VAL A 118 17.01 7.20 5.83
CA VAL A 118 15.98 6.16 5.87
C VAL A 118 14.74 6.62 5.13
N VAL A 119 14.31 7.87 5.35
CA VAL A 119 13.16 8.45 4.65
C VAL A 119 13.38 8.43 3.15
N SER A 120 14.56 8.88 2.68
CA SER A 120 14.90 8.87 1.26
C SER A 120 14.88 7.47 0.68
N ALA A 121 15.41 6.49 1.40
CA ALA A 121 15.42 5.10 0.95
C ALA A 121 14.00 4.56 0.79
N LEU A 122 13.09 4.92 1.67
CA LEU A 122 11.69 4.49 1.57
C LEU A 122 11.04 5.00 0.28
N VAL A 123 11.27 6.27 -0.05
CA VAL A 123 10.65 6.88 -1.24
C VAL A 123 11.37 6.47 -2.53
N GLU A 124 12.70 6.49 -2.54
CA GLU A 124 13.49 6.32 -3.76
C GLU A 124 13.76 4.86 -4.13
N THR A 125 13.77 3.97 -3.16
CA THR A 125 14.11 2.56 -3.38
C THR A 125 12.95 1.63 -3.06
N SER A 126 12.38 1.72 -1.86
CA SER A 126 11.35 0.78 -1.40
C SER A 126 10.03 0.94 -2.13
N LEU A 127 9.61 2.18 -2.38
CA LEU A 127 8.35 2.44 -3.06
C LEU A 127 8.33 1.90 -4.50
N PRO A 128 9.35 2.18 -5.36
CA PRO A 128 9.36 1.61 -6.70
C PRO A 128 9.38 0.08 -6.71
N LYS A 129 10.11 -0.54 -5.79
CA LYS A 129 10.14 -2.00 -5.67
C LYS A 129 8.78 -2.57 -5.30
N MET A 130 8.09 -1.92 -4.38
CA MET A 130 6.75 -2.33 -3.95
C MET A 130 5.77 -2.25 -5.12
N LEU A 131 5.78 -1.14 -5.85
CA LEU A 131 4.89 -0.96 -6.99
C LEU A 131 5.16 -1.97 -8.11
N ASP A 132 6.43 -2.29 -8.35
CA ASP A 132 6.80 -3.31 -9.32
C ASP A 132 6.29 -4.70 -8.91
N ALA A 133 6.39 -5.01 -7.63
CA ALA A 133 5.87 -6.27 -7.09
C ALA A 133 4.34 -6.35 -7.24
N PHE A 134 3.63 -5.26 -6.94
CA PHE A 134 2.19 -5.21 -7.16
C PHE A 134 1.84 -5.37 -8.64
N LYS A 135 2.56 -4.68 -9.52
CA LYS A 135 2.30 -4.78 -10.96
C LYS A 135 2.43 -6.22 -11.44
N ARG A 136 3.48 -6.90 -11.04
CA ARG A 136 3.67 -8.32 -11.39
C ARG A 136 2.54 -9.19 -10.85
N ARG A 137 2.08 -8.91 -9.63
CA ARG A 137 0.97 -9.66 -9.03
C ARG A 137 -0.35 -9.39 -9.76
N PHE A 138 -0.61 -8.13 -10.14
CA PHE A 138 -1.81 -7.78 -10.91
C PHE A 138 -1.86 -8.52 -12.24
N GLU A 139 -0.72 -8.65 -12.91
CA GLU A 139 -0.62 -9.22 -14.25
C GLU A 139 -0.44 -10.75 -14.24
N ALA A 140 -0.28 -11.35 -13.07
CA ALA A 140 -0.13 -12.80 -12.94
C ALA A 140 -1.44 -13.51 -13.26
N PRO A 141 -1.39 -14.72 -13.91
CA PRO A 141 -2.59 -15.48 -14.24
C PRO A 141 -3.39 -15.92 -13.03
#